data_6dd16ad01b7d5325a12f52762efac83c
#
_entry.id   6dd16ad01b7d5325a12f52762efac83c
#
_cell.length_a   1.000
_cell.length_b   1.000
_cell.length_c   1.000
_cell.angle_alpha   90.00
_cell.angle_beta   90.00
_cell.angle_gamma   90.00
#
_symmetry.space_group_name_H-M   'P 1'
#
loop_
_entity.id
_entity.type
_entity.pdbx_description
1 polymer ?
#
loop_
_entity_poly.entity_id
_entity_poly.type
_entity_poly.pdbx_seq_one_letter_code
_entity_poly.pdbx_strand_id
1 'polypeptide(L)'
;MRKTVMTFFLLQMLFTTSVFCNKHLDGYYLFVYFSGNQTSNQQICYALSSDGIDFAPLNGGHPVIASDSIAVMKGVRAPHILRGTNGWFYMVATDMDWTKGKWSNRGIVMMRSQNLLDWEHHTVDFHQRFAGTEAAKVYAVWAPQTIWDPAAQKYLIYFSLHSEKDGQYPQEAIYYT
;
A
#
# COMPACT_ATOMS: atom_id res chain seq x y z
N MET A 1 -29.94 36.59 60.04
CA MET A 1 -28.67 36.02 59.61
C MET A 1 -28.99 34.79 58.81
N ARG A 2 -28.89 34.85 57.41
CA ARG A 2 -29.08 33.70 56.51
C ARG A 2 -27.69 33.12 56.24
N LYS A 3 -27.48 31.84 56.57
CA LYS A 3 -26.27 31.10 56.22
C LYS A 3 -26.44 30.49 54.84
N THR A 4 -25.64 30.97 53.89
CA THR A 4 -25.55 30.42 52.54
C THR A 4 -24.61 29.20 52.59
N VAL A 5 -25.14 28.02 52.33
CA VAL A 5 -24.34 26.78 52.15
C VAL A 5 -23.94 26.71 50.69
N MET A 6 -22.65 26.84 50.43
CA MET A 6 -22.05 26.73 49.11
C MET A 6 -21.66 25.27 48.89
N THR A 7 -22.44 24.57 48.08
CA THR A 7 -22.17 23.17 47.69
C THR A 7 -21.13 23.15 46.56
N PHE A 8 -19.93 22.66 46.89
CA PHE A 8 -18.90 22.39 45.87
C PHE A 8 -19.25 21.09 45.15
N PHE A 9 -19.60 21.19 43.86
CA PHE A 9 -19.63 20.05 42.97
C PHE A 9 -18.20 19.69 42.51
N LEU A 10 -17.68 18.60 43.03
CA LEU A 10 -16.41 18.01 42.57
C LEU A 10 -16.70 17.25 41.28
N LEU A 11 -16.37 17.85 40.15
CA LEU A 11 -16.43 17.17 38.84
C LEU A 11 -15.23 16.23 38.73
N GLN A 12 -15.44 14.96 39.04
CA GLN A 12 -14.45 13.91 38.78
C GLN A 12 -14.38 13.66 37.25
N MET A 13 -13.36 14.25 36.61
CA MET A 13 -12.96 13.81 35.24
C MET A 13 -12.39 12.39 35.34
N LEU A 14 -13.18 11.43 34.94
CA LEU A 14 -12.71 10.08 34.63
C LEU A 14 -11.83 10.16 33.38
N PHE A 15 -10.52 10.24 33.59
CA PHE A 15 -9.55 9.96 32.51
C PHE A 15 -9.60 8.45 32.26
N THR A 16 -10.37 8.03 31.26
CA THR A 16 -10.19 6.71 30.68
C THR A 16 -8.86 6.70 29.94
N THR A 17 -7.80 6.29 30.63
CA THR A 17 -6.57 5.88 29.95
C THR A 17 -6.93 4.63 29.15
N SER A 18 -7.10 4.81 27.84
CA SER A 18 -7.09 3.69 26.91
C SER A 18 -5.70 3.04 27.01
N VAL A 19 -5.63 1.96 27.76
CA VAL A 19 -4.48 1.07 27.74
C VAL A 19 -4.45 0.49 26.33
N PHE A 20 -3.67 1.09 25.45
CA PHE A 20 -3.27 0.43 24.21
C PHE A 20 -2.48 -0.80 24.64
N CYS A 21 -3.16 -1.93 24.64
CA CYS A 21 -2.51 -3.22 24.76
C CYS A 21 -1.57 -3.35 23.56
N ASN A 22 -0.29 -3.05 23.78
CA ASN A 22 0.78 -3.33 22.84
C ASN A 22 0.94 -4.86 22.80
N LYS A 23 -0.06 -5.54 22.22
CA LYS A 23 0.05 -6.95 21.90
C LYS A 23 1.14 -6.99 20.83
N HIS A 24 2.33 -7.48 21.17
CA HIS A 24 3.37 -7.77 20.21
C HIS A 24 2.73 -8.53 19.05
N LEU A 25 2.69 -7.92 17.87
CA LEU A 25 2.25 -8.57 16.62
C LEU A 25 3.33 -9.52 16.07
N ASP A 26 4.34 -9.83 16.89
CA ASP A 26 5.33 -10.85 16.59
C ASP A 26 4.63 -12.20 16.52
N GLY A 27 4.55 -12.75 15.31
CA GLY A 27 3.90 -14.03 15.04
C GLY A 27 2.59 -13.95 14.27
N TYR A 28 2.24 -12.80 13.72
CA TYR A 28 1.13 -12.68 12.77
C TYR A 28 1.64 -12.49 11.34
N TYR A 29 0.88 -13.05 10.38
CA TYR A 29 1.08 -12.86 8.95
C TYR A 29 0.13 -11.76 8.47
N LEU A 30 0.67 -10.78 7.76
CA LEU A 30 -0.10 -9.73 7.09
C LEU A 30 -0.27 -10.08 5.62
N PHE A 31 -1.52 -10.15 5.16
CA PHE A 31 -1.86 -10.25 3.74
C PHE A 31 -2.37 -8.91 3.24
N VAL A 32 -1.73 -8.38 2.21
CA VAL A 32 -2.17 -7.17 1.51
C VAL A 32 -2.79 -7.56 0.18
N TYR A 33 -3.96 -7.00 -0.13
CA TYR A 33 -4.71 -7.40 -1.32
C TYR A 33 -5.60 -6.28 -1.85
N PHE A 34 -6.11 -6.48 -3.04
CA PHE A 34 -7.23 -5.73 -3.62
C PHE A 34 -8.36 -6.72 -3.92
N SER A 35 -9.61 -6.28 -3.93
CA SER A 35 -10.75 -7.22 -3.87
C SER A 35 -11.47 -7.44 -5.21
N GLY A 36 -11.12 -6.72 -6.28
CA GLY A 36 -11.75 -6.93 -7.58
C GLY A 36 -11.50 -5.84 -8.62
N ASN A 37 -12.30 -5.85 -9.68
CA ASN A 37 -12.10 -5.02 -10.87
C ASN A 37 -12.93 -3.73 -10.89
N GLN A 38 -13.90 -3.57 -10.01
CA GLN A 38 -14.62 -2.31 -9.87
C GLN A 38 -13.70 -1.27 -9.23
N THR A 39 -13.85 0.01 -9.55
CA THR A 39 -13.01 1.09 -9.00
C THR A 39 -12.95 1.06 -7.48
N SER A 40 -14.08 0.82 -6.82
CA SER A 40 -14.16 0.68 -5.35
C SER A 40 -13.37 -0.51 -4.78
N ASN A 41 -13.05 -1.51 -5.59
CA ASN A 41 -12.37 -2.74 -5.21
C ASN A 41 -10.88 -2.74 -5.55
N GLN A 42 -10.43 -1.75 -6.32
CA GLN A 42 -9.02 -1.55 -6.69
C GLN A 42 -8.32 -0.65 -5.67
N GLN A 43 -8.42 -1.03 -4.41
CA GLN A 43 -7.88 -0.32 -3.26
C GLN A 43 -7.16 -1.30 -2.35
N ILE A 44 -6.31 -0.79 -1.44
CA ILE A 44 -5.51 -1.64 -0.58
C ILE A 44 -6.32 -2.07 0.65
N CYS A 45 -6.46 -3.38 0.80
CA CYS A 45 -7.07 -4.05 1.93
C CYS A 45 -6.04 -4.88 2.68
N TYR A 46 -6.30 -5.13 3.95
CA TYR A 46 -5.46 -5.96 4.83
C TYR A 46 -6.25 -7.12 5.40
N ALA A 47 -5.56 -8.25 5.59
CA ALA A 47 -6.03 -9.35 6.42
C ALA A 47 -4.89 -9.87 7.29
N LEU A 48 -5.21 -10.39 8.46
CA LEU A 48 -4.26 -10.98 9.40
C LEU A 48 -4.54 -12.46 9.60
N SER A 49 -3.45 -13.20 9.78
CA SER A 49 -3.50 -14.61 10.18
C SER A 49 -2.50 -14.87 11.32
N SER A 50 -2.83 -15.77 12.24
CA SER A 50 -1.91 -16.26 13.26
C SER A 50 -1.17 -17.53 12.83
N ASP A 51 -1.64 -18.22 11.80
CA ASP A 51 -1.09 -19.50 11.32
C ASP A 51 -0.58 -19.44 9.86
N GLY A 52 -0.83 -18.34 9.14
CA GLY A 52 -0.47 -18.18 7.73
C GLY A 52 -1.41 -18.88 6.74
N ILE A 53 -2.51 -19.44 7.20
CA ILE A 53 -3.50 -20.19 6.41
C ILE A 53 -4.86 -19.49 6.46
N ASP A 54 -5.38 -19.26 7.65
CA ASP A 54 -6.68 -18.64 7.86
C ASP A 54 -6.53 -17.14 8.07
N PHE A 55 -6.94 -16.33 7.11
CA PHE A 55 -6.83 -14.88 7.12
C PHE A 55 -8.16 -14.21 7.43
N ALA A 56 -8.18 -13.39 8.47
CA ALA A 56 -9.31 -12.56 8.84
C ALA A 56 -9.13 -11.14 8.26
N PRO A 57 -10.08 -10.64 7.44
CA PRO A 57 -10.02 -9.27 6.92
C PRO A 57 -10.01 -8.24 8.04
N LEU A 58 -9.15 -7.25 7.94
CA LEU A 58 -9.17 -6.06 8.81
C LEU A 58 -10.16 -5.02 8.27
N ASN A 59 -10.53 -4.06 9.10
CA ASN A 59 -11.47 -3.00 8.77
C ASN A 59 -12.80 -3.51 8.16
N GLY A 60 -13.26 -4.69 8.60
CA GLY A 60 -14.47 -5.31 8.06
C GLY A 60 -14.39 -5.67 6.57
N GLY A 61 -13.17 -5.82 6.02
CA GLY A 61 -12.95 -6.07 4.58
C GLY A 61 -12.96 -4.80 3.72
N HIS A 62 -13.16 -3.63 4.34
CA HIS A 62 -13.07 -2.36 3.63
C HIS A 62 -11.62 -1.93 3.42
N PRO A 63 -11.34 -1.10 2.40
CA PRO A 63 -10.01 -0.56 2.14
C PRO A 63 -9.42 0.16 3.35
N VAL A 64 -8.11 0.00 3.56
CA VAL A 64 -7.33 0.70 4.58
C VAL A 64 -6.58 1.89 4.01
N ILE A 65 -6.35 1.90 2.68
CA ILE A 65 -5.73 3.01 1.97
C ILE A 65 -6.57 3.31 0.73
N ALA A 66 -6.97 4.57 0.60
CA ALA A 66 -7.72 5.05 -0.56
C ALA A 66 -6.77 5.24 -1.76
N SER A 67 -6.98 4.48 -2.83
CA SER A 67 -6.10 4.50 -4.01
C SER A 67 -6.14 5.81 -4.79
N ASP A 68 -7.23 6.55 -4.74
CA ASP A 68 -7.37 7.84 -5.41
C ASP A 68 -6.45 8.93 -4.81
N SER A 69 -5.95 8.74 -3.59
CA SER A 69 -4.99 9.61 -2.93
C SER A 69 -3.53 9.30 -3.29
N ILE A 70 -3.22 8.08 -3.75
CA ILE A 70 -1.85 7.59 -3.96
C ILE A 70 -1.53 7.22 -5.40
N ALA A 71 -2.54 6.93 -6.23
CA ALA A 71 -2.37 6.44 -7.59
C ALA A 71 -2.81 7.47 -8.65
N VAL A 72 -2.05 7.60 -9.73
CA VAL A 72 -2.38 8.49 -10.86
C VAL A 72 -3.64 8.00 -11.57
N MET A 73 -3.76 6.68 -11.76
CA MET A 73 -4.94 6.06 -12.39
C MET A 73 -6.14 5.96 -11.45
N LYS A 74 -5.98 6.28 -10.16
CA LYS A 74 -7.02 6.22 -9.12
C LYS A 74 -7.41 4.80 -8.68
N GLY A 75 -6.64 3.80 -9.08
CA GLY A 75 -6.78 2.42 -8.65
C GLY A 75 -5.40 1.80 -8.39
N VAL A 76 -5.33 0.83 -7.50
CA VAL A 76 -4.14 0.04 -7.20
C VAL A 76 -4.44 -1.43 -7.26
N ARG A 77 -3.48 -2.21 -7.78
CA ARG A 77 -3.59 -3.66 -7.93
C ARG A 77 -2.28 -4.34 -7.56
N ALA A 78 -2.36 -5.64 -7.28
CA ALA A 78 -1.21 -6.48 -6.97
C ALA A 78 -0.24 -5.81 -5.96
N PRO A 79 -0.71 -5.38 -4.78
CA PRO A 79 0.16 -4.83 -3.76
C PRO A 79 1.10 -5.91 -3.23
N HIS A 80 2.36 -5.54 -3.01
CA HIS A 80 3.36 -6.37 -2.34
C HIS A 80 3.98 -5.58 -1.20
N ILE A 81 4.10 -6.19 -0.01
CA ILE A 81 4.66 -5.56 1.18
C ILE A 81 5.90 -6.31 1.66
N LEU A 82 6.89 -5.56 2.12
CA LEU A 82 8.12 -6.06 2.73
C LEU A 82 8.36 -5.32 4.05
N ARG A 83 8.71 -6.05 5.11
CA ARG A 83 9.25 -5.46 6.33
C ARG A 83 10.76 -5.32 6.19
N GLY A 84 11.25 -4.10 6.22
CA GLY A 84 12.67 -3.81 6.16
C GLY A 84 13.40 -4.10 7.47
N THR A 85 14.70 -4.35 7.39
CA THR A 85 15.58 -4.56 8.56
C THR A 85 15.72 -3.32 9.44
N ASN A 86 15.38 -2.14 8.91
CA ASN A 86 15.38 -0.86 9.60
C ASN A 86 14.06 -0.54 10.33
N GLY A 87 13.14 -1.51 10.41
CA GLY A 87 11.84 -1.37 11.07
C GLY A 87 10.74 -0.71 10.23
N TRP A 88 11.04 -0.24 9.02
CA TRP A 88 10.05 0.28 8.10
C TRP A 88 9.36 -0.83 7.31
N PHE A 89 8.13 -0.58 6.95
CA PHE A 89 7.40 -1.35 5.95
C PHE A 89 7.49 -0.62 4.61
N TYR A 90 7.76 -1.38 3.56
CA TYR A 90 7.80 -0.90 2.18
C TYR A 90 6.73 -1.63 1.38
N MET A 91 5.95 -0.89 0.62
CA MET A 91 4.91 -1.46 -0.23
C MET A 91 5.07 -0.93 -1.65
N VAL A 92 4.88 -1.80 -2.61
CA VAL A 92 4.77 -1.45 -4.02
C VAL A 92 3.46 -2.00 -4.57
N ALA A 93 2.86 -1.29 -5.52
CA ALA A 93 1.63 -1.72 -6.16
C ALA A 93 1.57 -1.21 -7.60
N THR A 94 0.81 -1.89 -8.45
CA THR A 94 0.51 -1.42 -9.80
C THR A 94 -0.45 -0.22 -9.72
N ASP A 95 -0.10 0.89 -10.35
CA ASP A 95 -0.98 2.02 -10.59
C ASP A 95 -1.87 1.70 -11.81
N MET A 96 -3.11 1.32 -11.56
CA MET A 96 -4.02 0.88 -12.61
C MET A 96 -5.48 1.01 -12.18
N ASP A 97 -6.32 1.51 -13.07
CA ASP A 97 -7.77 1.36 -12.98
C ASP A 97 -8.26 0.48 -14.14
N TRP A 98 -8.67 -0.75 -13.84
CA TRP A 98 -9.17 -1.72 -14.82
C TRP A 98 -10.37 -1.18 -15.64
N THR A 99 -11.19 -0.33 -15.04
CA THR A 99 -12.36 0.26 -15.72
C THR A 99 -11.96 1.21 -16.84
N LYS A 100 -10.72 1.71 -16.83
CA LYS A 100 -10.14 2.56 -17.89
C LYS A 100 -9.43 1.76 -18.99
N GLY A 101 -9.47 0.43 -18.91
CA GLY A 101 -8.89 -0.47 -19.88
C GLY A 101 -7.79 -1.36 -19.30
N LYS A 102 -7.67 -2.57 -19.84
CA LYS A 102 -6.74 -3.61 -19.39
C LYS A 102 -5.28 -3.14 -19.35
N TRP A 103 -4.89 -2.27 -20.27
CA TRP A 103 -3.51 -1.83 -20.47
C TRP A 103 -3.29 -0.37 -20.04
N SER A 104 -4.08 0.11 -19.07
CA SER A 104 -3.95 1.48 -18.56
C SER A 104 -2.87 1.65 -17.49
N ASN A 105 -2.24 0.56 -17.06
CA ASN A 105 -1.27 0.53 -15.98
C ASN A 105 0.14 0.95 -16.48
N ARG A 106 0.49 2.21 -16.29
CA ARG A 106 1.76 2.81 -16.73
C ARG A 106 2.68 3.17 -15.60
N GLY A 107 2.37 2.74 -14.39
CA GLY A 107 3.07 3.22 -13.21
C GLY A 107 3.13 2.22 -12.07
N ILE A 108 4.00 2.57 -11.13
CA ILE A 108 4.19 1.87 -9.87
C ILE A 108 3.98 2.86 -8.74
N VAL A 109 3.10 2.51 -7.79
CA VAL A 109 2.98 3.19 -6.51
C VAL A 109 4.01 2.59 -5.57
N MET A 110 4.87 3.44 -5.00
CA MET A 110 5.84 3.08 -3.97
C MET A 110 5.47 3.76 -2.66
N MET A 111 5.54 3.03 -1.57
CA MET A 111 5.09 3.52 -0.27
C MET A 111 6.00 3.01 0.85
N ARG A 112 6.08 3.78 1.93
CA ARG A 112 6.72 3.32 3.18
C ARG A 112 5.94 3.79 4.40
N SER A 113 5.98 3.00 5.47
CA SER A 113 5.31 3.27 6.74
C SER A 113 6.09 2.65 7.91
N GLN A 114 5.93 3.23 9.10
CA GLN A 114 6.43 2.63 10.35
C GLN A 114 5.33 1.89 11.13
N ASN A 115 4.06 2.14 10.82
CA ASN A 115 2.93 1.67 11.62
C ASN A 115 1.82 0.98 10.81
N LEU A 116 1.99 0.84 9.47
CA LEU A 116 1.01 0.28 8.53
C LEU A 116 -0.28 1.11 8.37
N LEU A 117 -0.36 2.28 8.97
CA LEU A 117 -1.52 3.19 8.92
C LEU A 117 -1.18 4.47 8.14
N ASP A 118 -0.09 5.11 8.52
CA ASP A 118 0.37 6.35 7.89
C ASP A 118 1.42 6.02 6.84
N TRP A 119 1.15 6.37 5.59
CA TRP A 119 1.99 6.01 4.47
C TRP A 119 2.53 7.26 3.76
N GLU A 120 3.85 7.36 3.69
CA GLU A 120 4.51 8.20 2.70
C GLU A 120 4.47 7.48 1.35
N HIS A 121 4.14 8.18 0.27
CA HIS A 121 4.01 7.55 -1.04
C HIS A 121 4.63 8.38 -2.16
N HIS A 122 5.02 7.71 -3.22
CA HIS A 122 5.43 8.30 -4.48
C HIS A 122 5.00 7.38 -5.63
N THR A 123 4.35 7.95 -6.65
CA THR A 123 3.94 7.19 -7.83
C THR A 123 4.82 7.55 -9.00
N VAL A 124 5.44 6.54 -9.61
CA VAL A 124 6.25 6.67 -10.82
C VAL A 124 5.39 6.35 -12.02
N ASP A 125 5.02 7.37 -12.79
CA ASP A 125 4.45 7.22 -14.13
C ASP A 125 5.59 7.07 -15.13
N PHE A 126 5.66 5.96 -15.85
CA PHE A 126 6.74 5.64 -16.78
C PHE A 126 6.76 6.57 -18.00
N HIS A 127 5.60 7.00 -18.50
CA HIS A 127 5.51 7.95 -19.61
C HIS A 127 6.15 9.30 -19.26
N GLN A 128 5.94 9.77 -18.03
CA GLN A 128 6.49 11.03 -17.57
C GLN A 128 7.95 10.90 -17.15
N ARG A 129 8.24 9.86 -16.34
CA ARG A 129 9.58 9.68 -15.75
C ARG A 129 10.66 9.39 -16.78
N PHE A 130 10.32 8.63 -17.82
CA PHE A 130 11.23 8.17 -18.85
C PHE A 130 10.95 8.81 -20.22
N ALA A 131 10.37 10.00 -20.24
CA ALA A 131 10.06 10.72 -21.48
C ALA A 131 11.28 10.78 -22.43
N GLY A 132 11.05 10.46 -23.69
CA GLY A 132 12.11 10.41 -24.72
C GLY A 132 12.90 9.09 -24.79
N THR A 133 12.59 8.10 -23.94
CA THR A 133 13.18 6.77 -23.99
C THR A 133 12.16 5.69 -24.38
N GLU A 134 12.62 4.47 -24.70
CA GLU A 134 11.74 3.34 -24.98
C GLU A 134 10.87 2.95 -23.77
N ALA A 135 11.35 3.16 -22.53
CA ALA A 135 10.57 2.89 -21.33
C ALA A 135 9.33 3.80 -21.19
N ALA A 136 9.30 4.96 -21.86
CA ALA A 136 8.10 5.79 -21.93
C ALA A 136 7.02 5.23 -22.85
N LYS A 137 7.34 4.30 -23.75
CA LYS A 137 6.41 3.70 -24.72
C LYS A 137 5.67 2.48 -24.19
N VAL A 138 5.93 2.08 -22.93
CA VAL A 138 5.24 0.95 -22.32
C VAL A 138 3.77 1.29 -22.08
N TYR A 139 2.88 0.35 -22.30
CA TYR A 139 1.48 0.46 -21.95
C TYR A 139 1.09 -0.42 -20.76
N ALA A 140 2.01 -1.30 -20.32
CA ALA A 140 1.80 -2.09 -19.12
C ALA A 140 3.07 -2.13 -18.26
N VAL A 141 2.93 -1.75 -16.99
CA VAL A 141 3.91 -1.92 -15.91
C VAL A 141 3.15 -2.52 -14.75
N TRP A 142 3.37 -3.79 -14.43
CA TRP A 142 2.55 -4.42 -13.41
C TRP A 142 3.24 -5.44 -12.53
N ALA A 143 2.49 -5.82 -11.48
CA ALA A 143 2.87 -6.77 -10.46
C ALA A 143 4.26 -6.47 -9.87
N PRO A 144 4.54 -5.22 -9.44
CA PRO A 144 5.82 -4.91 -8.82
C PRO A 144 5.95 -5.68 -7.52
N GLN A 145 7.17 -6.14 -7.25
CA GLN A 145 7.54 -6.73 -5.98
C GLN A 145 8.88 -6.14 -5.54
N THR A 146 9.17 -6.27 -4.26
CA THR A 146 10.38 -5.72 -3.67
C THR A 146 11.10 -6.78 -2.85
N ILE A 147 12.44 -6.77 -2.93
CA ILE A 147 13.32 -7.64 -2.15
C ILE A 147 14.54 -6.83 -1.65
N TRP A 148 15.07 -7.20 -0.51
CA TRP A 148 16.35 -6.68 -0.04
C TRP A 148 17.50 -7.44 -0.70
N ASP A 149 18.40 -6.70 -1.34
CA ASP A 149 19.67 -7.23 -1.86
C ASP A 149 20.77 -6.98 -0.85
N PRO A 150 21.24 -8.00 -0.13
CA PRO A 150 22.28 -7.84 0.88
C PRO A 150 23.66 -7.55 0.28
N ALA A 151 23.91 -7.92 -0.97
CA ALA A 151 25.19 -7.64 -1.63
C ALA A 151 25.29 -6.17 -2.06
N ALA A 152 24.21 -5.63 -2.62
CA ALA A 152 24.14 -4.23 -3.02
C ALA A 152 23.75 -3.28 -1.86
N GLN A 153 23.30 -3.80 -0.71
CA GLN A 153 22.75 -3.04 0.43
C GLN A 153 21.62 -2.10 0.00
N LYS A 154 20.73 -2.59 -0.87
CA LYS A 154 19.62 -1.83 -1.47
C LYS A 154 18.36 -2.67 -1.55
N TYR A 155 17.21 -1.98 -1.62
CA TYR A 155 15.98 -2.60 -2.06
C TYR A 155 15.95 -2.62 -3.59
N LEU A 156 15.64 -3.79 -4.13
CA LEU A 156 15.45 -4.01 -5.54
C LEU A 156 13.95 -4.16 -5.80
N ILE A 157 13.43 -3.43 -6.79
CA ILE A 157 12.05 -3.57 -7.26
C ILE A 157 12.10 -4.29 -8.60
N TYR A 158 11.35 -5.37 -8.74
CA TYR A 158 11.19 -6.09 -10.00
C TYR A 158 9.72 -6.12 -10.40
N PHE A 159 9.46 -6.05 -11.68
CA PHE A 159 8.13 -5.87 -12.25
C PHE A 159 8.09 -6.35 -13.69
N SER A 160 6.88 -6.51 -14.23
CA SER A 160 6.68 -6.85 -15.64
C SER A 160 6.46 -5.60 -16.49
N LEU A 161 7.08 -5.54 -17.67
CA LEU A 161 6.86 -4.50 -18.67
C LEU A 161 6.29 -5.12 -19.96
N HIS A 162 5.45 -4.34 -20.63
CA HIS A 162 4.95 -4.64 -21.95
C HIS A 162 4.75 -3.35 -22.76
N SER A 163 5.22 -3.34 -24.01
CA SER A 163 4.98 -2.30 -25.00
C SER A 163 4.23 -2.86 -26.21
N GLU A 164 3.87 -2.02 -27.16
CA GLU A 164 3.30 -2.45 -28.43
C GLU A 164 4.24 -3.42 -29.17
N LYS A 165 3.70 -4.17 -30.14
CA LYS A 165 4.39 -5.25 -30.84
C LYS A 165 5.75 -4.86 -31.41
N ASP A 166 5.87 -3.62 -31.89
CA ASP A 166 7.10 -3.09 -32.48
C ASP A 166 7.97 -2.31 -31.49
N GLY A 167 7.58 -2.29 -30.20
CA GLY A 167 8.35 -1.67 -29.12
C GLY A 167 9.48 -2.55 -28.60
N GLN A 168 10.36 -1.97 -27.80
CA GLN A 168 11.49 -2.70 -27.19
C GLN A 168 11.05 -3.85 -26.26
N TYR A 169 9.82 -3.79 -25.71
CA TYR A 169 9.29 -4.75 -24.76
C TYR A 169 8.04 -5.46 -25.31
N PRO A 170 8.15 -6.18 -26.47
CA PRO A 170 6.98 -6.73 -27.17
C PRO A 170 6.34 -7.93 -26.46
N GLN A 171 7.02 -8.48 -25.48
CA GLN A 171 6.54 -9.59 -24.65
C GLN A 171 6.72 -9.20 -23.17
N GLU A 172 5.84 -9.70 -22.34
CA GLU A 172 5.99 -9.53 -20.89
C GLU A 172 7.27 -10.22 -20.42
N ALA A 173 8.14 -9.44 -19.79
CA ALA A 173 9.37 -9.92 -19.17
C ALA A 173 9.57 -9.22 -17.81
N ILE A 174 10.37 -9.84 -16.97
CA ILE A 174 10.68 -9.28 -15.64
C ILE A 174 11.88 -8.34 -15.78
N TYR A 175 11.69 -7.13 -15.29
CA TYR A 175 12.72 -6.09 -15.20
C TYR A 175 12.94 -5.73 -13.74
N TYR A 176 14.08 -5.11 -13.44
CA TYR A 176 14.42 -4.66 -12.08
C TYR A 176 15.18 -3.33 -12.08
N THR A 177 15.14 -2.65 -10.95
CA THR A 177 15.85 -1.39 -10.69
C THR A 177 16.26 -1.29 -9.23
#